data_d530ae34e0c506cc038fc88293e6226b
#
_entry.id   d530ae34e0c506cc038fc88293e6226b
#
_cell.length_a   1.000
_cell.length_b   1.000
_cell.length_c   1.000
_cell.angle_alpha   90.00
_cell.angle_beta   90.00
_cell.angle_gamma   90.00
#
_symmetry.space_group_name_H-M   'P 1'
#
loop_
_entity.id
_entity.type
_entity.pdbx_description
1 polymer ?
#
loop_
_entity_poly.entity_id
_entity_poly.type
_entity_poly.pdbx_seq_one_letter_code
_entity_poly.pdbx_strand_id
1 'polypeptide(L)'
;MDFVQTTVASFISLIPVTLAQSLILSFVVLGIMIPFRMLSFPDLTSEGAFPLGGCVCGVMLAAGASPLTAIACALLAGFAAGCCTAFIHLRFRIHTLLAGILMMTMLYSINLRIMGKSNLSVFGAPTVFDWVPFVQPGFPVSKIIAAGLIALIVFILLNMFFKTEQGTAVRAVGANPDMAEAQGINVWAATIGGVGLAGAFSALSGAVMVQSQGFADVNMGLGILINGLAALMIGEAIVGKQTVLRQLTAPFVGAIVYYQLVSLCLAAGMPPPDLKLATGLFVLAMLALPSLRRGRSRGPAPAREAFRE
;
A
#
# COMPACT_ATOMS: atom_id res chain seq x y z
N MET A 1 23.20 13.60 28.61
CA MET A 1 21.92 14.31 28.46
C MET A 1 21.75 14.84 27.04
N ASP A 2 22.82 15.23 26.36
CA ASP A 2 22.77 15.83 25.01
C ASP A 2 22.23 14.90 23.88
N PHE A 3 22.56 13.60 23.95
CA PHE A 3 22.10 12.65 22.94
C PHE A 3 20.57 12.50 22.91
N VAL A 4 19.92 12.41 24.07
CA VAL A 4 18.45 12.28 24.16
C VAL A 4 17.77 13.56 23.70
N GLN A 5 18.30 14.73 24.07
CA GLN A 5 17.75 16.02 23.65
C GLN A 5 17.89 16.24 22.14
N THR A 6 19.04 15.91 21.56
CA THR A 6 19.26 16.00 20.10
C THR A 6 18.37 15.03 19.33
N THR A 7 18.22 13.80 19.81
CA THR A 7 17.33 12.80 19.19
C THR A 7 15.87 13.26 19.24
N VAL A 8 15.39 13.77 20.36
CA VAL A 8 14.00 14.26 20.50
C VAL A 8 13.77 15.49 19.61
N ALA A 9 14.71 16.44 19.56
CA ALA A 9 14.60 17.60 18.70
C ALA A 9 14.58 17.21 17.22
N SER A 10 15.45 16.29 16.79
CA SER A 10 15.48 15.75 15.44
C SER A 10 14.19 15.00 15.08
N PHE A 11 13.66 14.18 16.01
CA PHE A 11 12.39 13.49 15.80
C PHE A 11 11.23 14.48 15.61
N ILE A 12 11.10 15.49 16.47
CA ILE A 12 10.03 16.51 16.37
C ILE A 12 10.09 17.23 15.02
N SER A 13 11.28 17.55 14.53
CA SER A 13 11.45 18.21 13.22
C SER A 13 11.08 17.32 12.04
N LEU A 14 11.21 15.99 12.17
CA LEU A 14 10.86 15.02 11.13
C LEU A 14 9.36 14.66 11.09
N ILE A 15 8.62 14.84 12.21
CA ILE A 15 7.19 14.47 12.30
C ILE A 15 6.35 15.01 11.14
N PRO A 16 6.41 16.29 10.75
CA PRO A 16 5.53 16.79 9.69
C PRO A 16 5.80 16.14 8.33
N VAL A 17 7.07 15.93 8.00
CA VAL A 17 7.46 15.31 6.72
C VAL A 17 7.05 13.83 6.68
N THR A 18 7.33 13.10 7.75
CA THR A 18 7.00 11.68 7.83
C THR A 18 5.51 11.43 7.96
N LEU A 19 4.74 12.36 8.55
CA LEU A 19 3.28 12.29 8.59
C LEU A 19 2.69 12.45 7.17
N ALA A 20 3.16 13.40 6.37
CA ALA A 20 2.73 13.52 4.98
C ALA A 20 3.06 12.25 4.19
N GLN A 21 4.27 11.73 4.35
CA GLN A 21 4.72 10.52 3.68
C GLN A 21 3.92 9.28 4.11
N SER A 22 3.59 9.15 5.39
CA SER A 22 2.78 8.04 5.90
C SER A 22 1.35 8.04 5.33
N LEU A 23 0.74 9.23 5.18
CA LEU A 23 -0.58 9.37 4.54
C LEU A 23 -0.54 8.95 3.07
N ILE A 24 0.50 9.32 2.32
CA ILE A 24 0.67 8.91 0.92
C ILE A 24 0.85 7.40 0.83
N LEU A 25 1.71 6.82 1.67
CA LEU A 25 1.98 5.38 1.67
C LEU A 25 0.83 4.54 2.24
N SER A 26 -0.12 5.14 2.96
CA SER A 26 -1.35 4.45 3.39
C SER A 26 -2.18 3.94 2.22
N PHE A 27 -2.09 4.56 1.03
CA PHE A 27 -2.80 4.08 -0.16
C PHE A 27 -2.24 2.76 -0.69
N VAL A 28 -0.92 2.55 -0.65
CA VAL A 28 -0.36 1.23 -1.00
C VAL A 28 -0.74 0.18 0.05
N VAL A 29 -0.82 0.56 1.32
CA VAL A 29 -1.30 -0.35 2.39
C VAL A 29 -2.76 -0.74 2.16
N LEU A 30 -3.62 0.18 1.68
CA LEU A 30 -4.98 -0.13 1.23
C LEU A 30 -4.97 -1.10 0.03
N GLY A 31 -4.10 -0.84 -0.95
CA GLY A 31 -3.91 -1.73 -2.10
C GLY A 31 -3.52 -3.16 -1.69
N ILE A 32 -2.68 -3.30 -0.67
CA ILE A 32 -2.28 -4.60 -0.10
C ILE A 32 -3.41 -5.22 0.72
N MET A 33 -4.16 -4.42 1.50
CA MET A 33 -5.25 -4.91 2.34
C MET A 33 -6.34 -5.62 1.55
N ILE A 34 -6.74 -5.07 0.39
CA ILE A 34 -7.84 -5.62 -0.41
C ILE A 34 -7.59 -7.08 -0.82
N PRO A 35 -6.50 -7.44 -1.52
CA PRO A 35 -6.25 -8.82 -1.89
C PRO A 35 -5.96 -9.71 -0.67
N PHE A 36 -5.14 -9.25 0.28
CA PHE A 36 -4.72 -10.07 1.41
C PHE A 36 -5.83 -10.35 2.43
N ARG A 37 -6.72 -9.38 2.68
CA ARG A 37 -7.74 -9.49 3.74
C ARG A 37 -9.16 -9.68 3.23
N MET A 38 -9.49 -9.08 2.09
CA MET A 38 -10.85 -9.14 1.54
C MET A 38 -11.03 -10.30 0.57
N LEU A 39 -10.00 -10.65 -0.23
CA LEU A 39 -10.06 -11.71 -1.23
C LEU A 39 -9.31 -12.99 -0.85
N SER A 40 -8.57 -13.00 0.27
CA SER A 40 -7.66 -14.11 0.61
C SER A 40 -6.71 -14.49 -0.53
N PHE A 41 -6.26 -13.48 -1.26
CA PHE A 41 -5.45 -13.56 -2.47
C PHE A 41 -4.07 -12.91 -2.19
N PRO A 42 -3.05 -13.67 -1.76
CA PRO A 42 -1.71 -13.12 -1.59
C PRO A 42 -1.16 -12.64 -2.94
N ASP A 43 -0.95 -11.32 -3.07
CA ASP A 43 -0.54 -10.68 -4.32
C ASP A 43 0.68 -9.79 -4.13
N LEU A 44 1.70 -10.00 -4.96
CA LEU A 44 2.92 -9.19 -4.99
C LEU A 44 2.89 -8.08 -6.06
N THR A 45 1.81 -7.97 -6.82
CA THR A 45 1.69 -6.97 -7.90
C THR A 45 1.87 -5.54 -7.40
N SER A 46 1.54 -5.27 -6.14
CA SER A 46 1.70 -3.96 -5.52
C SER A 46 3.12 -3.41 -5.60
N GLU A 47 4.16 -4.26 -5.55
CA GLU A 47 5.57 -3.85 -5.71
C GLU A 47 5.88 -3.32 -7.13
N GLY A 48 5.19 -3.86 -8.15
CA GLY A 48 5.31 -3.36 -9.53
C GLY A 48 4.34 -2.23 -9.86
N ALA A 49 3.12 -2.27 -9.28
CA ALA A 49 2.07 -1.28 -9.54
C ALA A 49 2.37 0.08 -8.88
N PHE A 50 3.04 0.11 -7.73
CA PHE A 50 3.47 1.34 -7.07
C PHE A 50 4.44 2.14 -7.95
N PRO A 51 5.57 1.59 -8.44
CA PRO A 51 6.42 2.32 -9.38
C PRO A 51 5.72 2.58 -10.71
N LEU A 52 4.81 1.70 -11.19
CA LEU A 52 4.03 1.98 -12.41
C LEU A 52 3.26 3.29 -12.30
N GLY A 53 2.55 3.48 -11.20
CA GLY A 53 1.82 4.73 -10.93
C GLY A 53 2.74 5.95 -10.92
N GLY A 54 3.91 5.83 -10.28
CA GLY A 54 4.93 6.87 -10.26
C GLY A 54 5.52 7.17 -11.63
N CYS A 55 5.84 6.14 -12.42
CA CYS A 55 6.39 6.28 -13.77
C CYS A 55 5.41 6.96 -14.73
N VAL A 56 4.15 6.51 -14.73
CA VAL A 56 3.10 7.12 -15.57
C VAL A 56 2.87 8.57 -15.17
N CYS A 57 2.73 8.84 -13.87
CA CYS A 57 2.55 10.19 -13.37
C CYS A 57 3.76 11.08 -13.70
N GLY A 58 4.98 10.60 -13.48
CA GLY A 58 6.21 11.33 -13.74
C GLY A 58 6.37 11.72 -15.21
N VAL A 59 6.12 10.78 -16.13
CA VAL A 59 6.19 11.05 -17.58
C VAL A 59 5.12 12.05 -18.01
N MET A 60 3.90 11.94 -17.53
CA MET A 60 2.83 12.88 -17.85
C MET A 60 3.12 14.29 -17.33
N LEU A 61 3.63 14.42 -16.12
CA LEU A 61 4.03 15.72 -15.57
C LEU A 61 5.21 16.32 -16.35
N ALA A 62 6.19 15.51 -16.72
CA ALA A 62 7.31 15.96 -17.57
C ALA A 62 6.84 16.41 -18.95
N ALA A 63 5.75 15.84 -19.47
CA ALA A 63 5.11 16.27 -20.73
C ALA A 63 4.18 17.50 -20.55
N GLY A 64 4.07 18.08 -19.35
CA GLY A 64 3.25 19.26 -19.08
C GLY A 64 1.76 18.97 -18.84
N ALA A 65 1.39 17.72 -18.59
CA ALA A 65 0.01 17.37 -18.25
C ALA A 65 -0.40 17.89 -16.87
N SER A 66 -1.71 18.05 -16.64
CA SER A 66 -2.21 18.47 -15.34
C SER A 66 -1.99 17.38 -14.26
N PRO A 67 -1.76 17.76 -12.98
CA PRO A 67 -1.52 16.79 -11.92
C PRO A 67 -2.65 15.77 -11.73
N LEU A 68 -3.91 16.19 -11.90
CA LEU A 68 -5.07 15.31 -11.78
C LEU A 68 -5.17 14.31 -12.93
N THR A 69 -4.90 14.73 -14.17
CA THR A 69 -4.89 13.81 -15.32
C THR A 69 -3.78 12.78 -15.18
N ALA A 70 -2.62 13.17 -14.66
CA ALA A 70 -1.52 12.28 -14.39
C ALA A 70 -1.90 11.21 -13.32
N ILE A 71 -2.58 11.62 -12.23
CA ILE A 71 -3.10 10.69 -11.22
C ILE A 71 -4.17 9.76 -11.81
N ALA A 72 -5.11 10.29 -12.61
CA ALA A 72 -6.16 9.47 -13.21
C ALA A 72 -5.59 8.40 -14.15
N CYS A 73 -4.61 8.74 -14.98
CA CYS A 73 -3.93 7.78 -15.84
C CYS A 73 -3.12 6.75 -15.03
N ALA A 74 -2.46 7.17 -13.95
CA ALA A 74 -1.78 6.25 -13.04
C ALA A 74 -2.73 5.26 -12.38
N LEU A 75 -3.90 5.72 -11.91
CA LEU A 75 -4.97 4.86 -11.37
C LEU A 75 -5.44 3.82 -12.39
N LEU A 76 -5.71 4.24 -13.63
CA LEU A 76 -6.14 3.34 -14.69
C LEU A 76 -5.07 2.31 -15.05
N ALA A 77 -3.81 2.74 -15.14
CA ALA A 77 -2.69 1.84 -15.39
C ALA A 77 -2.53 0.81 -14.28
N GLY A 78 -2.61 1.23 -13.01
CA GLY A 78 -2.57 0.33 -11.85
C GLY A 78 -3.76 -0.62 -11.80
N PHE A 79 -4.97 -0.14 -12.12
CA PHE A 79 -6.16 -0.99 -12.23
C PHE A 79 -5.98 -2.06 -13.29
N ALA A 80 -5.51 -1.68 -14.48
CA ALA A 80 -5.23 -2.62 -15.57
C ALA A 80 -4.18 -3.67 -15.16
N ALA A 81 -3.10 -3.26 -14.48
CA ALA A 81 -2.09 -4.17 -13.98
C ALA A 81 -2.66 -5.21 -13.00
N GLY A 82 -3.47 -4.78 -12.03
CA GLY A 82 -4.14 -5.68 -11.09
C GLY A 82 -5.14 -6.62 -11.79
N CYS A 83 -5.92 -6.12 -12.75
CA CYS A 83 -6.80 -6.95 -13.56
C CYS A 83 -6.02 -8.02 -14.34
N CYS A 84 -4.86 -7.67 -14.92
CA CYS A 84 -4.01 -8.64 -15.62
C CYS A 84 -3.50 -9.72 -14.68
N THR A 85 -3.09 -9.39 -13.45
CA THR A 85 -2.66 -10.38 -12.45
C THR A 85 -3.77 -11.37 -12.13
N ALA A 86 -4.96 -10.86 -11.83
CA ALA A 86 -6.11 -11.70 -11.54
C ALA A 86 -6.51 -12.57 -12.74
N PHE A 87 -6.47 -12.00 -13.96
CA PHE A 87 -6.74 -12.74 -15.19
C PHE A 87 -5.74 -13.87 -15.42
N ILE A 88 -4.43 -13.62 -15.21
CA ILE A 88 -3.38 -14.64 -15.31
C ILE A 88 -3.65 -15.78 -14.32
N HIS A 89 -3.95 -15.47 -13.06
CA HIS A 89 -4.29 -16.48 -12.07
C HIS A 89 -5.50 -17.33 -12.49
N LEU A 90 -6.60 -16.68 -12.81
CA LEU A 90 -7.87 -17.35 -13.10
C LEU A 90 -7.84 -18.14 -14.41
N ARG A 91 -7.22 -17.60 -15.47
CA ARG A 91 -7.21 -18.22 -16.80
C ARG A 91 -6.25 -19.39 -16.89
N PHE A 92 -5.06 -19.22 -16.29
CA PHE A 92 -4.00 -20.25 -16.36
C PHE A 92 -3.95 -21.14 -15.12
N ARG A 93 -4.80 -20.88 -14.11
CA ARG A 93 -4.83 -21.60 -12.82
C ARG A 93 -3.47 -21.64 -12.11
N ILE A 94 -2.68 -20.59 -12.29
CA ILE A 94 -1.39 -20.41 -11.63
C ILE A 94 -1.63 -19.93 -10.20
N HIS A 95 -0.82 -20.38 -9.25
CA HIS A 95 -0.92 -19.90 -7.85
C HIS A 95 -0.84 -18.37 -7.77
N THR A 96 -1.66 -17.77 -6.93
CA THR A 96 -1.80 -16.30 -6.79
C THR A 96 -0.48 -15.58 -6.60
N LEU A 97 0.36 -16.11 -5.70
CA LEU A 97 1.68 -15.57 -5.41
C LEU A 97 2.58 -15.54 -6.65
N LEU A 98 2.57 -16.65 -7.43
CA LEU A 98 3.37 -16.75 -8.66
C LEU A 98 2.86 -15.79 -9.74
N ALA A 99 1.55 -15.65 -9.89
CA ALA A 99 0.96 -14.66 -10.81
C ALA A 99 1.40 -13.23 -10.46
N GLY A 100 1.42 -12.87 -9.17
CA GLY A 100 1.91 -11.57 -8.68
C GLY A 100 3.39 -11.35 -8.97
N ILE A 101 4.26 -12.35 -8.73
CA ILE A 101 5.70 -12.28 -9.04
C ILE A 101 5.93 -12.07 -10.55
N LEU A 102 5.23 -12.84 -11.40
CA LEU A 102 5.33 -12.70 -12.85
C LEU A 102 4.90 -11.30 -13.29
N MET A 103 3.79 -10.80 -12.75
CA MET A 103 3.32 -9.46 -13.11
C MET A 103 4.28 -8.37 -12.63
N MET A 104 4.82 -8.47 -11.41
CA MET A 104 5.82 -7.55 -10.88
C MET A 104 7.05 -7.46 -11.80
N THR A 105 7.57 -8.59 -12.27
CA THR A 105 8.73 -8.62 -13.18
C THR A 105 8.42 -8.05 -14.55
N MET A 106 7.22 -8.32 -15.09
CA MET A 106 6.76 -7.69 -16.34
C MET A 106 6.59 -6.19 -16.20
N LEU A 107 6.00 -5.73 -15.08
CA LEU A 107 5.81 -4.30 -14.80
C LEU A 107 7.15 -3.56 -14.68
N TYR A 108 8.19 -4.18 -14.15
CA TYR A 108 9.52 -3.56 -14.10
C TYR A 108 10.00 -3.15 -15.50
N SER A 109 9.87 -4.04 -16.48
CA SER A 109 10.25 -3.75 -17.87
C SER A 109 9.35 -2.70 -18.52
N ILE A 110 8.04 -2.72 -18.22
CA ILE A 110 7.08 -1.74 -18.69
C ILE A 110 7.41 -0.36 -18.11
N ASN A 111 7.67 -0.27 -16.82
CA ASN A 111 8.03 0.96 -16.12
C ASN A 111 9.29 1.60 -16.72
N LEU A 112 10.32 0.78 -16.99
CA LEU A 112 11.56 1.25 -17.63
C LEU A 112 11.30 1.78 -19.05
N ARG A 113 10.42 1.12 -19.81
CA ARG A 113 10.05 1.59 -21.17
C ARG A 113 9.24 2.87 -21.14
N ILE A 114 8.31 3.03 -20.19
CA ILE A 114 7.50 4.25 -20.03
C ILE A 114 8.40 5.45 -19.72
N MET A 115 9.36 5.28 -18.79
CA MET A 115 10.25 6.37 -18.40
C MET A 115 11.44 6.59 -19.37
N GLY A 116 11.83 5.57 -20.12
CA GLY A 116 13.04 5.59 -20.99
C GLY A 116 14.37 5.65 -20.23
N LYS A 117 14.35 5.77 -18.91
CA LYS A 117 15.49 5.81 -18.00
C LYS A 117 15.08 5.31 -16.61
N SER A 118 16.03 4.95 -15.76
CA SER A 118 15.74 4.41 -14.40
C SER A 118 15.20 5.44 -13.43
N ASN A 119 15.55 6.71 -13.60
CA ASN A 119 15.11 7.83 -12.76
C ASN A 119 14.71 9.02 -13.62
N LEU A 120 13.56 9.66 -13.32
CA LEU A 120 13.03 10.82 -14.01
C LEU A 120 12.73 11.93 -12.99
N SER A 121 13.44 13.06 -13.12
CA SER A 121 13.15 14.26 -12.33
C SER A 121 11.94 15.00 -12.91
N VAL A 122 11.04 15.42 -12.02
CA VAL A 122 9.85 16.23 -12.31
C VAL A 122 9.82 17.51 -11.48
N PHE A 123 11.00 17.97 -11.01
CA PHE A 123 11.11 19.22 -10.28
C PHE A 123 10.64 20.40 -11.15
N GLY A 124 9.81 21.27 -10.56
CA GLY A 124 9.25 22.43 -11.24
C GLY A 124 7.95 22.15 -12.02
N ALA A 125 7.51 20.90 -12.14
CA ALA A 125 6.18 20.60 -12.65
C ALA A 125 5.11 20.95 -11.60
N PRO A 126 3.91 21.42 -12.02
CA PRO A 126 2.82 21.68 -11.09
C PRO A 126 2.39 20.37 -10.40
N THR A 127 2.12 20.43 -9.11
CA THR A 127 1.70 19.29 -8.30
C THR A 127 0.34 19.55 -7.65
N VAL A 128 -0.33 18.50 -7.20
CA VAL A 128 -1.58 18.63 -6.42
C VAL A 128 -1.35 19.38 -5.10
N PHE A 129 -0.13 19.36 -4.58
CA PHE A 129 0.24 20.06 -3.35
C PHE A 129 0.28 21.58 -3.49
N ASP A 130 0.45 22.09 -4.72
CA ASP A 130 0.48 23.53 -5.00
C ASP A 130 -0.93 24.17 -5.04
N TRP A 131 -1.97 23.34 -5.04
CA TRP A 131 -3.36 23.80 -5.08
C TRP A 131 -3.98 24.12 -3.71
N VAL A 132 -3.23 23.97 -2.64
CA VAL A 132 -3.69 24.31 -1.28
C VAL A 132 -3.56 25.81 -1.06
N PRO A 133 -4.65 26.61 -1.10
CA PRO A 133 -4.58 28.08 -1.26
C PRO A 133 -4.11 28.85 -0.01
N PHE A 134 -3.95 28.19 1.13
CA PHE A 134 -3.68 28.87 2.41
C PHE A 134 -2.27 28.63 2.98
N VAL A 135 -1.41 27.89 2.28
CA VAL A 135 -0.05 27.54 2.77
C VAL A 135 0.94 27.77 1.64
N GLN A 136 2.08 28.39 1.97
CA GLN A 136 3.14 28.62 0.98
C GLN A 136 3.58 27.29 0.33
N PRO A 137 3.76 27.24 -0.99
CA PRO A 137 4.24 26.06 -1.69
C PRO A 137 5.58 25.58 -1.11
N GLY A 138 5.66 24.27 -0.83
CA GLY A 138 6.89 23.69 -0.27
C GLY A 138 6.91 23.49 1.25
N PHE A 139 5.97 24.06 2.01
CA PHE A 139 5.88 23.78 3.45
C PHE A 139 5.34 22.36 3.69
N PRO A 140 5.87 21.60 4.68
CA PRO A 140 5.42 20.25 4.98
C PRO A 140 3.92 20.19 5.34
N VAL A 141 3.36 21.27 5.87
CA VAL A 141 1.93 21.36 6.24
C VAL A 141 1.01 21.31 5.01
N SER A 142 1.39 21.91 3.87
CA SER A 142 0.60 21.81 2.63
C SER A 142 0.49 20.38 2.13
N LYS A 143 1.59 19.63 2.22
CA LYS A 143 1.64 18.22 1.85
C LYS A 143 0.77 17.35 2.76
N ILE A 144 0.74 17.63 4.07
CA ILE A 144 -0.11 16.92 5.03
C ILE A 144 -1.60 17.17 4.72
N ILE A 145 -1.99 18.42 4.49
CA ILE A 145 -3.38 18.79 4.21
C ILE A 145 -3.85 18.13 2.89
N ALA A 146 -3.07 18.26 1.83
CA ALA A 146 -3.42 17.68 0.53
C ALA A 146 -3.47 16.13 0.59
N ALA A 147 -2.45 15.49 1.19
CA ALA A 147 -2.43 14.03 1.36
C ALA A 147 -3.59 13.57 2.26
N GLY A 148 -3.91 14.30 3.33
CA GLY A 148 -5.03 14.02 4.21
C GLY A 148 -6.38 14.15 3.52
N LEU A 149 -6.55 15.15 2.66
CA LEU A 149 -7.77 15.35 1.87
C LEU A 149 -7.96 14.22 0.85
N ILE A 150 -6.91 13.83 0.14
CA ILE A 150 -6.93 12.67 -0.77
C ILE A 150 -7.26 11.40 0.02
N ALA A 151 -6.64 11.20 1.18
CA ALA A 151 -6.88 10.06 2.05
C ALA A 151 -8.34 9.98 2.52
N LEU A 152 -8.92 11.12 2.88
CA LEU A 152 -10.32 11.22 3.29
C LEU A 152 -11.27 10.87 2.13
N ILE A 153 -11.00 11.41 0.93
CA ILE A 153 -11.81 11.10 -0.26
C ILE A 153 -11.74 9.61 -0.58
N VAL A 154 -10.53 9.04 -0.63
CA VAL A 154 -10.32 7.60 -0.88
C VAL A 154 -11.02 6.74 0.17
N PHE A 155 -10.92 7.11 1.44
CA PHE A 155 -11.59 6.41 2.53
C PHE A 155 -13.11 6.41 2.38
N ILE A 156 -13.72 7.58 2.07
CA ILE A 156 -15.16 7.70 1.87
C ILE A 156 -15.60 6.86 0.66
N LEU A 157 -14.90 6.97 -0.48
CA LEU A 157 -15.23 6.21 -1.69
C LEU A 157 -15.13 4.71 -1.46
N LEU A 158 -14.07 4.23 -0.78
CA LEU A 158 -13.92 2.82 -0.44
C LEU A 158 -15.00 2.33 0.53
N ASN A 159 -15.32 3.11 1.56
CA ASN A 159 -16.38 2.76 2.50
C ASN A 159 -17.75 2.67 1.80
N MET A 160 -18.04 3.58 0.86
CA MET A 160 -19.22 3.48 0.02
C MET A 160 -19.19 2.25 -0.88
N PHE A 161 -18.05 1.99 -1.55
CA PHE A 161 -17.88 0.83 -2.41
C PHE A 161 -18.13 -0.50 -1.67
N PHE A 162 -17.54 -0.69 -0.49
CA PHE A 162 -17.73 -1.92 0.29
C PHE A 162 -19.13 -2.10 0.88
N LYS A 163 -19.99 -1.08 0.82
CA LYS A 163 -21.41 -1.17 1.14
C LYS A 163 -22.28 -1.52 -0.07
N THR A 164 -21.75 -1.43 -1.29
CA THR A 164 -22.47 -1.84 -2.52
C THR A 164 -22.49 -3.35 -2.67
N GLU A 165 -23.33 -3.83 -3.60
CA GLU A 165 -23.39 -5.24 -3.98
C GLU A 165 -22.03 -5.77 -4.47
N GLN A 166 -21.31 -4.98 -5.26
CA GLN A 166 -19.97 -5.34 -5.75
C GLN A 166 -18.96 -5.52 -4.62
N GLY A 167 -18.94 -4.61 -3.66
CA GLY A 167 -18.05 -4.72 -2.49
C GLY A 167 -18.41 -5.90 -1.59
N THR A 168 -19.70 -6.23 -1.47
CA THR A 168 -20.18 -7.41 -0.75
C THR A 168 -19.80 -8.69 -1.49
N ALA A 169 -19.90 -8.72 -2.82
CA ALA A 169 -19.47 -9.83 -3.67
C ALA A 169 -17.97 -10.13 -3.51
N VAL A 170 -17.11 -9.09 -3.54
CA VAL A 170 -15.66 -9.24 -3.32
C VAL A 170 -15.37 -9.91 -1.97
N ARG A 171 -16.04 -9.49 -0.90
CA ARG A 171 -15.87 -10.08 0.43
C ARG A 171 -16.40 -11.49 0.54
N ALA A 172 -17.53 -11.78 -0.12
CA ALA A 172 -18.12 -13.13 -0.16
C ALA A 172 -17.19 -14.11 -0.85
N VAL A 173 -16.63 -13.73 -2.02
CA VAL A 173 -15.65 -14.53 -2.76
C VAL A 173 -14.40 -14.80 -1.94
N GLY A 174 -13.90 -13.79 -1.21
CA GLY A 174 -12.72 -13.96 -0.33
C GLY A 174 -12.96 -14.83 0.90
N ALA A 175 -14.21 -14.91 1.36
CA ALA A 175 -14.59 -15.78 2.48
C ALA A 175 -14.74 -17.25 2.05
N ASN A 176 -15.44 -17.49 0.96
CA ASN A 176 -15.61 -18.84 0.35
C ASN A 176 -16.06 -18.70 -1.11
N PRO A 177 -15.15 -18.94 -2.09
CA PRO A 177 -15.46 -18.82 -3.51
C PRO A 177 -16.59 -19.75 -3.97
N ASP A 178 -16.58 -21.02 -3.51
CA ASP A 178 -17.57 -22.02 -3.92
C ASP A 178 -18.98 -21.66 -3.44
N MET A 179 -19.06 -21.15 -2.19
CA MET A 179 -20.32 -20.67 -1.62
C MET A 179 -20.83 -19.42 -2.35
N ALA A 180 -19.93 -18.50 -2.72
CA ALA A 180 -20.27 -17.30 -3.47
C ALA A 180 -20.80 -17.65 -4.86
N GLU A 181 -20.19 -18.61 -5.56
CA GLU A 181 -20.64 -19.11 -6.85
C GLU A 181 -22.03 -19.77 -6.75
N ALA A 182 -22.25 -20.58 -5.70
CA ALA A 182 -23.55 -21.19 -5.43
C ALA A 182 -24.67 -20.16 -5.18
N GLN A 183 -24.34 -18.96 -4.73
CA GLN A 183 -25.27 -17.83 -4.56
C GLN A 183 -25.39 -16.97 -5.84
N GLY A 184 -24.82 -17.39 -6.97
CA GLY A 184 -24.88 -16.69 -8.24
C GLY A 184 -23.91 -15.52 -8.40
N ILE A 185 -22.93 -15.36 -7.48
CA ILE A 185 -21.91 -14.32 -7.59
C ILE A 185 -20.87 -14.76 -8.62
N ASN A 186 -20.58 -13.86 -9.57
CA ASN A 186 -19.51 -14.10 -10.54
C ASN A 186 -18.13 -13.93 -9.88
N VAL A 187 -17.52 -15.06 -9.48
CA VAL A 187 -16.21 -15.12 -8.82
C VAL A 187 -15.12 -14.47 -9.67
N TRP A 188 -15.16 -14.65 -11.00
CA TRP A 188 -14.19 -14.05 -11.91
C TRP A 188 -14.23 -12.54 -11.87
N ALA A 189 -15.43 -11.97 -12.04
CA ALA A 189 -15.62 -10.52 -12.06
C ALA A 189 -15.24 -9.88 -10.71
N ALA A 190 -15.62 -10.50 -9.60
CA ALA A 190 -15.32 -10.02 -8.26
C ALA A 190 -13.80 -10.06 -7.96
N THR A 191 -13.12 -11.15 -8.35
CA THR A 191 -11.66 -11.27 -8.15
C THR A 191 -10.89 -10.27 -9.02
N ILE A 192 -11.21 -10.18 -10.33
CA ILE A 192 -10.55 -9.23 -11.25
C ILE A 192 -10.77 -7.79 -10.77
N GLY A 193 -12.01 -7.43 -10.41
CA GLY A 193 -12.32 -6.10 -9.91
C GLY A 193 -11.62 -5.77 -8.60
N GLY A 194 -11.57 -6.70 -7.65
CA GLY A 194 -10.93 -6.51 -6.36
C GLY A 194 -9.40 -6.35 -6.45
N VAL A 195 -8.73 -7.23 -7.24
CA VAL A 195 -7.28 -7.12 -7.47
C VAL A 195 -6.95 -5.91 -8.36
N GLY A 196 -7.84 -5.56 -9.31
CA GLY A 196 -7.75 -4.32 -10.09
C GLY A 196 -7.76 -3.08 -9.19
N LEU A 197 -8.71 -2.99 -8.25
CA LEU A 197 -8.76 -1.90 -7.26
C LEU A 197 -7.50 -1.84 -6.41
N ALA A 198 -6.97 -2.99 -6.00
CA ALA A 198 -5.71 -3.05 -5.25
C ALA A 198 -4.53 -2.45 -6.03
N GLY A 199 -4.40 -2.81 -7.31
CA GLY A 199 -3.41 -2.22 -8.21
C GLY A 199 -3.60 -0.71 -8.41
N ALA A 200 -4.85 -0.25 -8.53
CA ALA A 200 -5.16 1.18 -8.64
C ALA A 200 -4.70 1.99 -7.41
N PHE A 201 -4.96 1.49 -6.18
CA PHE A 201 -4.53 2.18 -4.96
C PHE A 201 -3.01 2.15 -4.78
N SER A 202 -2.35 1.05 -5.14
CA SER A 202 -0.89 0.99 -5.15
C SER A 202 -0.29 2.01 -6.13
N ALA A 203 -0.84 2.12 -7.33
CA ALA A 203 -0.42 3.11 -8.33
C ALA A 203 -0.76 4.55 -7.91
N LEU A 204 -1.90 4.79 -7.25
CA LEU A 204 -2.23 6.09 -6.66
C LEU A 204 -1.16 6.53 -5.67
N SER A 205 -0.75 5.63 -4.78
CA SER A 205 0.32 5.91 -3.81
C SER A 205 1.61 6.31 -4.51
N GLY A 206 2.02 5.58 -5.56
CA GLY A 206 3.19 5.89 -6.35
C GLY A 206 3.11 7.24 -7.07
N ALA A 207 1.96 7.55 -7.68
CA ALA A 207 1.73 8.81 -8.36
C ALA A 207 1.81 10.02 -7.42
N VAL A 208 1.15 9.94 -6.25
CA VAL A 208 1.18 11.01 -5.25
C VAL A 208 2.57 11.13 -4.61
N MET A 209 3.28 10.00 -4.43
CA MET A 209 4.65 9.98 -3.91
C MET A 209 5.61 10.72 -4.84
N VAL A 210 5.55 10.47 -6.15
CA VAL A 210 6.36 11.17 -7.16
C VAL A 210 6.09 12.67 -7.15
N GLN A 211 4.85 13.09 -7.04
CA GLN A 211 4.51 14.52 -6.91
C GLN A 211 5.04 15.13 -5.60
N SER A 212 5.09 14.35 -4.52
CA SER A 212 5.60 14.82 -3.22
C SER A 212 7.12 14.97 -3.20
N GLN A 213 7.85 14.03 -3.82
CA GLN A 213 9.33 14.01 -3.78
C GLN A 213 10.00 14.64 -5.01
N GLY A 214 9.26 14.87 -6.11
CA GLY A 214 9.75 15.54 -7.30
C GLY A 214 10.56 14.65 -8.24
N PHE A 215 10.59 13.34 -8.06
CA PHE A 215 11.24 12.39 -8.97
C PHE A 215 10.54 11.04 -8.95
N ALA A 216 10.63 10.30 -10.06
CA ALA A 216 10.19 8.92 -10.18
C ALA A 216 11.40 8.00 -10.34
N ASP A 217 11.39 6.85 -9.70
CA ASP A 217 12.41 5.80 -9.81
C ASP A 217 11.72 4.45 -10.02
N VAL A 218 12.23 3.64 -10.96
CA VAL A 218 11.67 2.31 -11.23
C VAL A 218 11.81 1.38 -10.03
N ASN A 219 12.83 1.59 -9.19
CA ASN A 219 13.13 0.74 -8.04
C ASN A 219 12.42 1.17 -6.75
N MET A 220 11.61 2.24 -6.76
CA MET A 220 10.95 2.75 -5.54
C MET A 220 9.93 1.76 -4.93
N GLY A 221 9.53 0.72 -5.68
CA GLY A 221 8.64 -0.35 -5.22
C GLY A 221 9.31 -1.44 -4.41
N LEU A 222 10.63 -1.55 -4.45
CA LEU A 222 11.35 -2.67 -3.81
C LEU A 222 11.17 -2.69 -2.29
N GLY A 223 10.50 -3.75 -1.80
CA GLY A 223 10.22 -3.95 -0.38
C GLY A 223 9.00 -3.20 0.15
N ILE A 224 8.26 -2.47 -0.72
CA ILE A 224 7.06 -1.72 -0.30
C ILE A 224 5.97 -2.66 0.22
N LEU A 225 5.87 -3.88 -0.30
CA LEU A 225 4.92 -4.89 0.15
C LEU A 225 5.17 -5.29 1.60
N ILE A 226 6.44 -5.53 1.97
CA ILE A 226 6.81 -5.94 3.34
C ILE A 226 6.49 -4.81 4.31
N ASN A 227 6.86 -3.57 3.97
CA ASN A 227 6.56 -2.39 4.76
C ASN A 227 5.05 -2.17 4.89
N GLY A 228 4.31 -2.37 3.80
CA GLY A 228 2.86 -2.24 3.78
C GLY A 228 2.15 -3.32 4.60
N LEU A 229 2.57 -4.58 4.52
CA LEU A 229 2.05 -5.65 5.38
C LEU A 229 2.33 -5.39 6.85
N ALA A 230 3.54 -4.90 7.18
CA ALA A 230 3.89 -4.50 8.52
C ALA A 230 2.96 -3.40 9.05
N ALA A 231 2.79 -2.34 8.28
CA ALA A 231 1.89 -1.26 8.60
C ALA A 231 0.45 -1.75 8.77
N LEU A 232 -0.05 -2.60 7.86
CA LEU A 232 -1.38 -3.19 7.95
C LEU A 232 -1.58 -3.97 9.26
N MET A 233 -0.61 -4.80 9.63
CA MET A 233 -0.70 -5.63 10.84
C MET A 233 -0.67 -4.78 12.12
N ILE A 234 0.13 -3.70 12.16
CA ILE A 234 0.13 -2.75 13.26
C ILE A 234 -1.25 -2.08 13.36
N GLY A 235 -1.78 -1.61 12.24
CA GLY A 235 -3.10 -0.98 12.21
C GLY A 235 -4.21 -1.91 12.68
N GLU A 236 -4.21 -3.16 12.22
CA GLU A 236 -5.16 -4.18 12.67
C GLU A 236 -5.03 -4.51 14.17
N ALA A 237 -3.81 -4.49 14.70
CA ALA A 237 -3.58 -4.73 16.13
C ALA A 237 -4.14 -3.59 17.01
N ILE A 238 -4.11 -2.35 16.52
CA ILE A 238 -4.58 -1.16 17.24
C ILE A 238 -6.09 -0.98 17.09
N VAL A 239 -6.59 -1.00 15.85
CA VAL A 239 -7.99 -0.67 15.53
C VAL A 239 -8.91 -1.90 15.61
N GLY A 240 -8.34 -3.09 15.43
CA GLY A 240 -9.09 -4.34 15.29
C GLY A 240 -9.60 -4.54 13.86
N LYS A 241 -10.17 -5.75 13.62
CA LYS A 241 -10.63 -6.19 12.28
C LYS A 241 -12.05 -6.73 12.24
N GLN A 242 -12.85 -6.40 13.25
CA GLN A 242 -14.19 -6.98 13.43
C GLN A 242 -15.23 -6.38 12.47
N THR A 243 -15.05 -5.13 12.01
CA THR A 243 -15.99 -4.43 11.13
C THR A 243 -15.25 -3.92 9.89
N VAL A 244 -15.97 -3.77 8.76
CA VAL A 244 -15.42 -3.23 7.51
C VAL A 244 -14.80 -1.85 7.73
N LEU A 245 -15.47 -1.00 8.50
CA LEU A 245 -14.97 0.34 8.81
C LEU A 245 -13.61 0.27 9.52
N ARG A 246 -13.44 -0.63 10.51
CA ARG A 246 -12.18 -0.82 11.23
C ARG A 246 -11.09 -1.37 10.30
N GLN A 247 -11.45 -2.29 9.41
CA GLN A 247 -10.51 -2.83 8.41
C GLN A 247 -10.04 -1.73 7.46
N LEU A 248 -10.90 -0.80 7.05
CA LEU A 248 -10.54 0.34 6.19
C LEU A 248 -9.73 1.41 6.91
N THR A 249 -9.92 1.61 8.22
CA THR A 249 -9.12 2.56 9.01
C THR A 249 -7.75 2.01 9.39
N ALA A 250 -7.60 0.70 9.50
CA ALA A 250 -6.35 0.05 9.89
C ALA A 250 -5.13 0.43 9.00
N PRO A 251 -5.21 0.47 7.66
CA PRO A 251 -4.12 0.91 6.80
C PRO A 251 -3.60 2.32 7.10
N PHE A 252 -4.49 3.26 7.38
CA PHE A 252 -4.12 4.65 7.68
C PHE A 252 -3.42 4.77 9.03
N VAL A 253 -4.03 4.21 10.08
CA VAL A 253 -3.45 4.22 11.43
C VAL A 253 -2.13 3.44 11.44
N GLY A 254 -2.09 2.29 10.78
CA GLY A 254 -0.90 1.46 10.71
C GLY A 254 0.25 2.12 9.96
N ALA A 255 -0.02 2.77 8.82
CA ALA A 255 0.99 3.51 8.08
C ALA A 255 1.56 4.66 8.92
N ILE A 256 0.70 5.45 9.59
CA ILE A 256 1.16 6.54 10.46
C ILE A 256 2.09 6.00 11.56
N VAL A 257 1.67 4.99 12.30
CA VAL A 257 2.48 4.43 13.39
C VAL A 257 3.78 3.83 12.86
N TYR A 258 3.73 3.04 11.79
CA TYR A 258 4.90 2.40 11.21
C TYR A 258 5.95 3.42 10.76
N TYR A 259 5.57 4.43 9.98
CA TYR A 259 6.52 5.41 9.47
C TYR A 259 7.01 6.38 10.55
N GLN A 260 6.24 6.65 11.62
CA GLN A 260 6.74 7.36 12.79
C GLN A 260 7.78 6.54 13.55
N LEU A 261 7.63 5.23 13.64
CA LEU A 261 8.66 4.35 14.22
C LEU A 261 9.95 4.36 13.39
N VAL A 262 9.83 4.30 12.05
CA VAL A 262 10.98 4.43 11.14
C VAL A 262 11.68 5.78 11.34
N SER A 263 10.91 6.86 11.44
CA SER A 263 11.43 8.21 11.72
C SER A 263 12.16 8.30 13.06
N LEU A 264 11.67 7.63 14.09
CA LEU A 264 12.32 7.56 15.38
C LEU A 264 13.69 6.84 15.31
N CYS A 265 13.77 5.74 14.56
CA CYS A 265 15.02 5.02 14.31
C CYS A 265 16.04 5.91 13.59
N LEU A 266 15.59 6.69 12.59
CA LEU A 266 16.43 7.67 11.90
C LEU A 266 16.92 8.78 12.84
N ALA A 267 16.03 9.33 13.65
CA ALA A 267 16.37 10.37 14.62
C ALA A 267 17.36 9.87 15.69
N ALA A 268 17.32 8.56 16.00
CA ALA A 268 18.30 7.92 16.89
C ALA A 268 19.70 7.71 16.24
N GLY A 269 19.89 8.18 14.99
CA GLY A 269 21.18 8.11 14.29
C GLY A 269 21.44 6.77 13.60
N MET A 270 20.42 5.95 13.37
CA MET A 270 20.56 4.69 12.65
C MET A 270 20.86 4.95 11.17
N PRO A 271 21.91 4.36 10.56
CA PRO A 271 22.20 4.55 9.15
C PRO A 271 21.07 3.97 8.29
N PRO A 272 20.73 4.59 7.14
CA PRO A 272 19.62 4.17 6.27
C PRO A 272 19.65 2.70 5.83
N PRO A 273 20.80 2.05 5.56
CA PRO A 273 20.84 0.62 5.24
C PRO A 273 20.32 -0.28 6.36
N ASP A 274 20.57 0.08 7.62
CA ASP A 274 20.18 -0.72 8.79
C ASP A 274 18.70 -0.59 9.13
N LEU A 275 18.02 0.42 8.57
CA LEU A 275 16.57 0.57 8.75
C LEU A 275 15.78 -0.63 8.22
N LYS A 276 16.22 -1.27 7.13
CA LYS A 276 15.57 -2.48 6.61
C LYS A 276 15.66 -3.65 7.59
N LEU A 277 16.79 -3.78 8.29
CA LEU A 277 16.97 -4.78 9.33
C LEU A 277 16.12 -4.46 10.56
N ALA A 278 16.13 -3.22 11.02
CA ALA A 278 15.35 -2.76 12.16
C ALA A 278 13.84 -2.92 11.93
N THR A 279 13.33 -2.51 10.74
CA THR A 279 11.93 -2.69 10.38
C THR A 279 11.54 -4.15 10.26
N GLY A 280 12.41 -5.01 9.68
CA GLY A 280 12.20 -6.45 9.60
C GLY A 280 12.09 -7.11 10.98
N LEU A 281 13.00 -6.76 11.91
CA LEU A 281 12.94 -7.22 13.29
C LEU A 281 11.70 -6.75 14.03
N PHE A 282 11.29 -5.49 13.80
CA PHE A 282 10.08 -4.94 14.38
C PHE A 282 8.83 -5.69 13.90
N VAL A 283 8.73 -5.97 12.59
CA VAL A 283 7.64 -6.78 12.00
C VAL A 283 7.61 -8.17 12.62
N LEU A 284 8.77 -8.81 12.72
CA LEU A 284 8.90 -10.14 13.31
C LEU A 284 8.46 -10.13 14.78
N ALA A 285 8.86 -9.12 15.55
CA ALA A 285 8.43 -8.97 16.94
C ALA A 285 6.92 -8.79 17.04
N MET A 286 6.31 -7.95 16.19
CA MET A 286 4.85 -7.73 16.17
C MET A 286 4.08 -9.01 15.80
N LEU A 287 4.62 -9.83 14.89
CA LEU A 287 4.03 -11.12 14.51
C LEU A 287 4.18 -12.17 15.61
N ALA A 288 5.30 -12.18 16.31
CA ALA A 288 5.61 -13.14 17.36
C ALA A 288 4.82 -12.88 18.67
N LEU A 289 4.56 -11.60 19.01
CA LEU A 289 3.89 -11.24 20.26
C LEU A 289 2.52 -11.91 20.48
N PRO A 290 1.59 -11.96 19.51
CA PRO A 290 0.32 -12.66 19.66
C PRO A 290 0.47 -14.18 19.79
N SER A 291 1.47 -14.77 19.12
CA SER A 291 1.73 -16.21 19.19
C SER A 291 2.27 -16.62 20.56
N LEU A 292 3.15 -15.80 21.14
CA LEU A 292 3.68 -15.99 22.50
C LEU A 292 2.60 -15.86 23.57
N ARG A 293 1.63 -14.97 23.39
CA ARG A 293 0.48 -14.82 24.31
C ARG A 293 -0.50 -15.99 24.19
N ARG A 294 -0.70 -16.57 23.00
CA ARG A 294 -1.56 -17.74 22.79
C ARG A 294 -0.92 -19.06 23.25
N GLY A 295 0.39 -19.17 23.20
CA GLY A 295 1.13 -20.36 23.66
C GLY A 295 1.00 -20.66 25.17
N ARG A 296 0.55 -19.68 25.96
CA ARG A 296 0.30 -19.87 27.41
C ARG A 296 -1.08 -20.44 27.75
N SER A 297 -1.98 -20.59 26.78
CA SER A 297 -3.38 -21.02 27.03
C SER A 297 -3.80 -22.31 26.30
N ARG A 298 -2.90 -22.97 25.57
CA ARG A 298 -3.17 -24.28 24.97
C ARG A 298 -2.10 -25.26 25.38
N GLY A 299 -2.50 -26.27 26.20
CA GLY A 299 -1.75 -27.50 26.36
C GLY A 299 -1.54 -28.21 25.00
N PRO A 300 -0.58 -29.13 24.89
CA PRO A 300 -0.20 -29.73 23.61
C PRO A 300 -1.43 -30.40 22.96
N ALA A 301 -1.81 -29.92 21.78
CA ALA A 301 -2.77 -30.61 20.94
C ALA A 301 -2.21 -31.98 20.56
N PRO A 302 -3.01 -33.07 20.64
CA PRO A 302 -2.54 -34.40 20.28
C PRO A 302 -2.14 -34.40 18.78
N ALA A 303 -0.91 -34.87 18.53
CA ALA A 303 -0.33 -35.04 17.18
C ALA A 303 -1.05 -36.19 16.42
N ARG A 304 -2.26 -35.92 15.96
CA ARG A 304 -3.05 -36.90 15.18
C ARG A 304 -3.89 -36.23 14.11
N GLU A 305 -3.31 -35.44 13.23
CA GLU A 305 -3.99 -35.04 11.96
C GLU A 305 -3.03 -34.55 10.87
N ALA A 306 -1.74 -34.78 11.00
CA ALA A 306 -0.75 -34.38 9.96
C ALA A 306 -0.54 -35.41 8.83
N PHE A 307 -1.29 -36.52 8.82
CA PHE A 307 -1.20 -37.57 7.79
C PHE A 307 -2.58 -38.09 7.42
N ARG A 308 -3.36 -37.28 6.73
CA ARG A 308 -4.45 -37.77 5.85
C ARG A 308 -4.60 -36.79 4.68
N GLU A 309 -4.03 -37.26 3.55
CA GLU A 309 -4.25 -36.92 2.13
C GLU A 309 -4.08 -35.47 1.71
#